data_92b49f8fc42774aa8e3527e1c43f490a
#
_entry.id   92b49f8fc42774aa8e3527e1c43f490a
#
_cell.length_a   1.000
_cell.length_b   1.000
_cell.length_c   1.000
_cell.angle_alpha   90.00
_cell.angle_beta   90.00
_cell.angle_gamma   90.00
#
_symmetry.space_group_name_H-M   'P 1'
#
loop_
_entity.id
_entity.type
_entity.pdbx_description
1 polymer ?
#
loop_
_entity_poly.entity_id
_entity_poly.type
_entity_poly.pdbx_seq_one_letter_code
_entity_poly.pdbx_strand_id
1 'polypeptide(L)'
;EPRELPAAAGGILLFFLLFLAYSMLRPVRETMGIAGGVQNLQWLFTATFAASIGGQFLFGWVSSKVRRKAILPWTYGFFILNLAVFAALVLACPGNVWTARSFYVWLSVFNLLTVSVAWSVLSDVMKPGQMKRLFALVASGSSLGAMAGPAVTAALAGVAGLLWLFLAAAVLLALPMLAGMYLHRWCDGNSPEDAGT
;
A
#
# COMPACT_ATOMS: atom_id res chain seq x y z
N GLU A 1 -25.03 2.94 12.60
CA GLU A 1 -25.45 4.31 12.99
C GLU A 1 -24.99 5.31 11.93
N PRO A 2 -25.76 6.40 11.67
CA PRO A 2 -25.40 7.37 10.62
C PRO A 2 -24.02 8.02 10.81
N ARG A 3 -23.54 8.10 12.03
CA ARG A 3 -22.22 8.65 12.39
C ARG A 3 -21.05 7.70 12.08
N GLU A 4 -21.30 6.42 11.81
CA GLU A 4 -20.28 5.42 11.48
C GLU A 4 -20.03 5.32 9.96
N LEU A 5 -20.99 5.81 9.15
CA LEU A 5 -20.93 5.72 7.69
C LEU A 5 -19.68 6.39 7.08
N PRO A 6 -19.26 7.61 7.47
CA PRO A 6 -18.06 8.24 6.91
C PRO A 6 -16.79 7.48 7.24
N ALA A 7 -16.66 6.96 8.47
CA ALA A 7 -15.50 6.19 8.89
C ALA A 7 -15.44 4.83 8.17
N ALA A 8 -16.60 4.16 8.01
CA ALA A 8 -16.70 2.91 7.27
C ALA A 8 -16.36 3.11 5.77
N ALA A 9 -16.97 4.11 5.13
CA ALA A 9 -16.72 4.44 3.74
C ALA A 9 -15.25 4.80 3.50
N GLY A 10 -14.65 5.60 4.39
CA GLY A 10 -13.23 5.93 4.34
C GLY A 10 -12.33 4.72 4.50
N GLY A 11 -12.66 3.79 5.40
CA GLY A 11 -11.93 2.53 5.57
C GLY A 11 -12.03 1.62 4.34
N ILE A 12 -13.23 1.46 3.77
CA ILE A 12 -13.45 0.69 2.53
C ILE A 12 -12.63 1.29 1.38
N LEU A 13 -12.69 2.62 1.22
CA LEU A 13 -11.99 3.33 0.16
C LEU A 13 -10.46 3.22 0.34
N LEU A 14 -9.96 3.38 1.56
CA LEU A 14 -8.53 3.24 1.88
C LEU A 14 -8.02 1.86 1.47
N PHE A 15 -8.71 0.79 1.88
CA PHE A 15 -8.30 -0.59 1.54
C PHE A 15 -8.51 -0.91 0.07
N PHE A 16 -9.59 -0.45 -0.54
CA PHE A 16 -9.82 -0.60 -1.98
C PHE A 16 -8.68 0.00 -2.79
N LEU A 17 -8.34 1.27 -2.55
CA LEU A 17 -7.28 1.98 -3.27
C LEU A 17 -5.90 1.38 -3.02
N LEU A 18 -5.60 0.99 -1.78
CA LEU A 18 -4.35 0.35 -1.42
C LEU A 18 -4.17 -0.98 -2.17
N PHE A 19 -5.20 -1.84 -2.12
CA PHE A 19 -5.14 -3.14 -2.79
C PHE A 19 -5.22 -3.02 -4.30
N LEU A 20 -5.89 -2.01 -4.83
CA LEU A 20 -5.89 -1.68 -6.26
C LEU A 20 -4.46 -1.35 -6.72
N ALA A 21 -3.78 -0.41 -6.04
CA ALA A 21 -2.40 -0.04 -6.37
C ALA A 21 -1.42 -1.21 -6.26
N TYR A 22 -1.50 -1.97 -5.16
CA TYR A 22 -0.67 -3.16 -4.96
C TYR A 22 -0.90 -4.22 -6.04
N SER A 23 -2.16 -4.59 -6.27
CA SER A 23 -2.51 -5.67 -7.19
C SER A 23 -2.26 -5.32 -8.66
N MET A 24 -2.23 -4.02 -8.97
CA MET A 24 -1.79 -3.53 -10.27
C MET A 24 -0.29 -3.77 -10.51
N LEU A 25 0.54 -3.67 -9.47
CA LEU A 25 1.99 -3.92 -9.55
C LEU A 25 2.35 -5.42 -9.47
N ARG A 26 1.44 -6.27 -9.01
CA ARG A 26 1.70 -7.70 -8.81
C ARG A 26 2.06 -8.43 -10.12
N PRO A 27 1.35 -8.27 -11.26
CA PRO A 27 1.77 -8.87 -12.53
C PRO A 27 3.16 -8.37 -12.99
N VAL A 28 3.47 -7.09 -12.76
CA VAL A 28 4.79 -6.52 -13.06
C VAL A 28 5.87 -7.22 -12.23
N ARG A 29 5.61 -7.46 -10.94
CA ARG A 29 6.52 -8.21 -10.07
C ARG A 29 6.81 -9.60 -10.60
N GLU A 30 5.77 -10.34 -11.01
CA GLU A 30 5.94 -11.71 -11.50
C GLU A 30 6.74 -11.74 -12.82
N THR A 31 6.45 -10.82 -13.76
CA THR A 31 7.23 -10.72 -15.00
C THR A 31 8.68 -10.34 -14.75
N MET A 32 8.95 -9.43 -13.83
CA MET A 32 10.30 -9.07 -13.42
C MET A 32 11.01 -10.21 -12.68
N GLY A 33 10.30 -10.98 -11.86
CA GLY A 33 10.83 -12.17 -11.19
C GLY A 33 11.31 -13.22 -12.19
N ILE A 34 10.54 -13.47 -13.23
CA ILE A 34 10.90 -14.39 -14.32
C ILE A 34 12.09 -13.85 -15.11
N ALA A 35 12.09 -12.56 -15.48
CA ALA A 35 13.19 -11.90 -16.17
C ALA A 35 14.50 -11.89 -15.35
N GLY A 36 14.39 -11.88 -14.00
CA GLY A 36 15.51 -12.00 -13.07
C GLY A 36 16.18 -13.39 -13.03
N GLY A 37 15.64 -14.36 -13.79
CA GLY A 37 16.13 -15.74 -13.92
C GLY A 37 15.34 -16.72 -13.05
N VAL A 38 14.58 -17.59 -13.71
CA VAL A 38 13.70 -18.61 -13.07
C VAL A 38 14.48 -19.51 -12.11
N GLN A 39 15.72 -19.83 -12.42
CA GLN A 39 16.62 -20.67 -11.60
C GLN A 39 16.95 -20.03 -10.24
N ASN A 40 16.79 -18.71 -10.11
CA ASN A 40 17.07 -17.94 -8.90
C ASN A 40 15.82 -17.63 -8.07
N LEU A 41 14.63 -18.08 -8.47
CA LEU A 41 13.37 -17.82 -7.79
C LEU A 41 13.40 -18.24 -6.32
N GLN A 42 14.01 -19.38 -6.01
CA GLN A 42 14.16 -19.84 -4.62
C GLN A 42 14.94 -18.84 -3.75
N TRP A 43 16.01 -18.21 -4.32
CA TRP A 43 16.78 -17.19 -3.62
C TRP A 43 15.99 -15.89 -3.46
N LEU A 44 15.14 -15.53 -4.45
CA LEU A 44 14.24 -14.39 -4.35
C LEU A 44 13.18 -14.60 -3.25
N PHE A 45 12.64 -15.81 -3.09
CA PHE A 45 11.73 -16.13 -1.97
C PHE A 45 12.43 -16.00 -0.62
N THR A 46 13.65 -16.55 -0.49
CA THR A 46 14.45 -16.45 0.73
C THR A 46 14.79 -14.98 1.05
N ALA A 47 15.23 -14.23 0.04
CA ALA A 47 15.50 -12.79 0.19
C ALA A 47 14.25 -11.99 0.57
N THR A 48 13.11 -12.31 -0.03
CA THR A 48 11.81 -11.70 0.30
C THR A 48 11.43 -11.97 1.75
N PHE A 49 11.59 -13.21 2.22
CA PHE A 49 11.31 -13.59 3.60
C PHE A 49 12.22 -12.83 4.58
N ALA A 50 13.52 -12.84 4.36
CA ALA A 50 14.50 -12.12 5.18
C ALA A 50 14.24 -10.60 5.18
N ALA A 51 14.00 -10.02 4.01
CA ALA A 51 13.69 -8.59 3.87
C ALA A 51 12.36 -8.21 4.54
N SER A 52 11.35 -9.08 4.51
CA SER A 52 10.07 -8.86 5.18
C SER A 52 10.22 -8.84 6.70
N ILE A 53 10.99 -9.77 7.25
CA ILE A 53 11.29 -9.79 8.69
C ILE A 53 12.09 -8.54 9.08
N GLY A 54 13.20 -8.25 8.37
CA GLY A 54 14.00 -7.05 8.63
C GLY A 54 13.21 -5.76 8.49
N GLY A 55 12.35 -5.68 7.46
CA GLY A 55 11.45 -4.55 7.23
C GLY A 55 10.46 -4.32 8.37
N GLN A 56 9.90 -5.39 8.95
CA GLN A 56 9.00 -5.29 10.10
C GLN A 56 9.71 -4.78 11.36
N PHE A 57 10.90 -5.28 11.65
CA PHE A 57 11.70 -4.78 12.78
C PHE A 57 12.06 -3.30 12.60
N LEU A 58 12.53 -2.93 11.40
CA LEU A 58 12.87 -1.56 11.08
C LEU A 58 11.64 -0.65 11.17
N PHE A 59 10.51 -1.09 10.63
CA PHE A 59 9.26 -0.35 10.71
C PHE A 59 8.77 -0.19 12.16
N GLY A 60 8.83 -1.25 12.96
CA GLY A 60 8.50 -1.18 14.39
C GLY A 60 9.36 -0.17 15.13
N TRP A 61 10.66 -0.13 14.84
CA TRP A 61 11.58 0.84 15.42
C TRP A 61 11.28 2.28 14.95
N VAL A 62 11.05 2.50 13.65
CA VAL A 62 10.70 3.82 13.10
C VAL A 62 9.35 4.29 13.66
N SER A 63 8.35 3.43 13.69
CA SER A 63 7.02 3.79 14.18
C SER A 63 6.99 4.14 15.66
N SER A 64 7.93 3.62 16.46
CA SER A 64 8.10 4.02 17.86
C SER A 64 8.66 5.45 18.04
N LYS A 65 9.31 5.99 17.01
CA LYS A 65 9.93 7.33 17.01
C LYS A 65 9.05 8.39 16.35
N VAL A 66 8.15 8.00 15.47
CA VAL A 66 7.31 8.88 14.65
C VAL A 66 5.95 9.07 15.33
N ARG A 67 5.41 10.28 15.29
CA ARG A 67 4.04 10.54 15.78
C ARG A 67 3.02 9.70 14.99
N ARG A 68 2.06 9.07 15.67
CA ARG A 68 1.05 8.19 15.04
C ARG A 68 0.40 8.79 13.79
N LYS A 69 0.02 10.07 13.84
CA LYS A 69 -0.58 10.80 12.69
C LYS A 69 0.36 10.96 11.49
N ALA A 70 1.68 10.91 11.71
CA ALA A 70 2.68 11.07 10.66
C ALA A 70 3.13 9.73 10.05
N ILE A 71 2.84 8.59 10.68
CA ILE A 71 3.25 7.26 10.20
C ILE A 71 2.70 6.99 8.80
N LEU A 72 1.42 7.28 8.57
CA LEU A 72 0.77 7.04 7.28
C LEU A 72 1.41 7.86 6.15
N PRO A 73 1.46 9.22 6.20
CA PRO A 73 2.05 9.99 5.12
C PRO A 73 3.54 9.70 4.93
N TRP A 74 4.28 9.41 6.01
CA TRP A 74 5.68 9.03 5.94
C TRP A 74 5.89 7.71 5.18
N THR A 75 5.14 6.67 5.55
CA THR A 75 5.26 5.33 4.94
C THR A 75 4.84 5.36 3.48
N TYR A 76 3.68 5.95 3.19
CA TYR A 76 3.18 6.00 1.81
C TYR A 76 4.04 6.92 0.93
N GLY A 77 4.47 8.08 1.45
CA GLY A 77 5.39 8.97 0.75
C GLY A 77 6.73 8.31 0.43
N PHE A 78 7.29 7.55 1.38
CA PHE A 78 8.49 6.74 1.15
C PHE A 78 8.29 5.74 0.01
N PHE A 79 7.17 5.02 -0.03
CA PHE A 79 6.92 4.04 -1.08
C PHE A 79 6.60 4.68 -2.44
N ILE A 80 5.93 5.82 -2.48
CA ILE A 80 5.72 6.60 -3.72
C ILE A 80 7.07 7.05 -4.29
N LEU A 81 7.98 7.54 -3.46
CA LEU A 81 9.33 7.91 -3.87
C LEU A 81 10.09 6.70 -4.43
N ASN A 82 10.02 5.55 -3.76
CA ASN A 82 10.63 4.32 -4.27
C ASN A 82 10.06 3.88 -5.62
N LEU A 83 8.75 4.01 -5.85
CA LEU A 83 8.16 3.73 -7.16
C LEU A 83 8.72 4.66 -8.26
N ALA A 84 8.90 5.94 -7.96
CA ALA A 84 9.54 6.88 -8.87
C ALA A 84 11.00 6.50 -9.16
N VAL A 85 11.74 6.04 -8.15
CA VAL A 85 13.11 5.53 -8.33
C VAL A 85 13.12 4.28 -9.21
N PHE A 86 12.23 3.32 -8.99
CA PHE A 86 12.12 2.13 -9.86
C PHE A 86 11.74 2.50 -11.30
N ALA A 87 10.82 3.46 -11.48
CA ALA A 87 10.47 3.98 -12.80
C ALA A 87 11.71 4.56 -13.52
N ALA A 88 12.52 5.36 -12.81
CA ALA A 88 13.76 5.92 -13.34
C ALA A 88 14.79 4.84 -13.65
N LEU A 89 14.96 3.82 -12.79
CA LEU A 89 15.91 2.71 -13.03
C LEU A 89 15.52 1.86 -14.24
N VAL A 90 14.22 1.62 -14.44
CA VAL A 90 13.71 0.88 -15.62
C VAL A 90 13.97 1.66 -16.90
N LEU A 91 13.88 3.00 -16.88
CA LEU A 91 14.20 3.85 -18.02
C LEU A 91 15.71 3.92 -18.28
N ALA A 92 16.51 4.10 -17.23
CA ALA A 92 17.95 4.28 -17.36
C ALA A 92 18.68 2.98 -17.73
N CYS A 93 18.21 1.83 -17.24
CA CYS A 93 18.84 0.54 -17.41
C CYS A 93 17.81 -0.54 -17.78
N PRO A 94 17.24 -0.53 -19.01
CA PRO A 94 16.25 -1.51 -19.43
C PRO A 94 16.82 -2.93 -19.37
N GLY A 95 16.06 -3.86 -18.79
CA GLY A 95 16.45 -5.28 -18.70
C GLY A 95 17.49 -5.60 -17.62
N ASN A 96 17.81 -4.67 -16.73
CA ASN A 96 18.74 -4.94 -15.63
C ASN A 96 18.14 -5.95 -14.64
N VAL A 97 18.79 -7.11 -14.52
CA VAL A 97 18.37 -8.22 -13.65
C VAL A 97 18.33 -7.81 -12.17
N TRP A 98 19.24 -6.95 -11.72
CA TRP A 98 19.26 -6.50 -10.32
C TRP A 98 18.09 -5.57 -10.00
N THR A 99 17.70 -4.68 -10.93
CA THR A 99 16.49 -3.86 -10.80
C THR A 99 15.25 -4.75 -10.67
N ALA A 100 15.15 -5.78 -11.51
CA ALA A 100 14.03 -6.73 -11.47
C ALA A 100 13.95 -7.49 -10.13
N ARG A 101 15.09 -8.02 -9.66
CA ARG A 101 15.17 -8.73 -8.37
C ARG A 101 14.86 -7.82 -7.18
N SER A 102 15.41 -6.62 -7.17
CA SER A 102 15.17 -5.64 -6.11
C SER A 102 13.69 -5.25 -6.06
N PHE A 103 13.06 -5.02 -7.20
CA PHE A 103 11.63 -4.71 -7.28
C PHE A 103 10.76 -5.87 -6.77
N TYR A 104 11.12 -7.12 -7.09
CA TYR A 104 10.42 -8.31 -6.63
C TYR A 104 10.36 -8.39 -5.11
N VAL A 105 11.51 -8.24 -4.45
CA VAL A 105 11.62 -8.25 -2.99
C VAL A 105 10.92 -7.04 -2.39
N TRP A 106 11.16 -5.85 -2.94
CA TRP A 106 10.60 -4.60 -2.46
C TRP A 106 9.07 -4.58 -2.45
N LEU A 107 8.42 -5.08 -3.51
CA LEU A 107 6.95 -5.08 -3.58
C LEU A 107 6.31 -5.96 -2.48
N SER A 108 6.99 -7.02 -2.06
CA SER A 108 6.53 -7.87 -0.97
C SER A 108 6.60 -7.16 0.38
N VAL A 109 7.72 -6.47 0.64
CA VAL A 109 7.90 -5.62 1.84
C VAL A 109 6.92 -4.45 1.84
N PHE A 110 6.74 -3.81 0.68
CA PHE A 110 5.75 -2.75 0.48
C PHE A 110 4.35 -3.18 0.91
N ASN A 111 3.86 -4.31 0.39
CA ASN A 111 2.54 -4.81 0.73
C ASN A 111 2.37 -5.04 2.24
N LEU A 112 3.34 -5.69 2.85
CA LEU A 112 3.31 -6.01 4.27
C LEU A 112 3.24 -4.75 5.14
N LEU A 113 4.07 -3.76 4.86
CA LEU A 113 4.16 -2.53 5.65
C LEU A 113 2.96 -1.60 5.42
N THR A 114 2.54 -1.41 4.17
CA THR A 114 1.41 -0.52 3.86
C THR A 114 0.09 -1.06 4.39
N VAL A 115 -0.13 -2.37 4.34
CA VAL A 115 -1.31 -3.01 4.95
C VAL A 115 -1.27 -2.88 6.48
N SER A 116 -0.11 -3.06 7.11
CA SER A 116 0.05 -2.88 8.57
C SER A 116 -0.28 -1.45 8.99
N VAL A 117 0.20 -0.45 8.23
CA VAL A 117 -0.13 0.97 8.48
C VAL A 117 -1.62 1.25 8.28
N ALA A 118 -2.22 0.71 7.21
CA ALA A 118 -3.65 0.89 6.96
C ALA A 118 -4.51 0.34 8.10
N TRP A 119 -4.19 -0.83 8.64
CA TRP A 119 -4.86 -1.39 9.82
C TRP A 119 -4.62 -0.56 11.08
N SER A 120 -3.41 -0.04 11.28
CA SER A 120 -3.10 0.86 12.40
C SER A 120 -3.97 2.12 12.37
N VAL A 121 -4.07 2.77 11.20
CA VAL A 121 -4.94 3.94 11.01
C VAL A 121 -6.40 3.60 11.31
N LEU A 122 -6.88 2.46 10.83
CA LEU A 122 -8.26 2.05 11.07
C LEU A 122 -8.54 1.79 12.54
N SER A 123 -7.56 1.20 13.26
CA SER A 123 -7.66 0.96 14.72
C SER A 123 -7.62 2.25 15.54
N ASP A 124 -6.98 3.30 15.05
CA ASP A 124 -6.95 4.61 15.70
C ASP A 124 -8.27 5.39 15.49
N VAL A 125 -8.95 5.16 14.35
CA VAL A 125 -10.17 5.86 13.95
C VAL A 125 -11.44 5.17 14.50
N MET A 126 -11.45 3.84 14.60
CA MET A 126 -12.62 3.05 14.95
C MET A 126 -12.53 2.48 16.36
N LYS A 127 -13.64 2.52 17.12
CA LYS A 127 -13.77 1.82 18.39
C LYS A 127 -13.77 0.29 18.18
N PRO A 128 -13.29 -0.52 19.15
CA PRO A 128 -13.20 -1.98 18.99
C PRO A 128 -14.52 -2.66 18.63
N GLY A 129 -15.65 -2.16 19.11
CA GLY A 129 -16.98 -2.69 18.78
C GLY A 129 -17.42 -2.38 17.35
N GLN A 130 -17.04 -1.22 16.82
CA GLN A 130 -17.29 -0.80 15.44
C GLN A 130 -16.42 -1.60 14.48
N MET A 131 -15.13 -1.79 14.82
CA MET A 131 -14.19 -2.55 14.02
C MET A 131 -14.66 -3.98 13.77
N LYS A 132 -15.22 -4.68 14.78
CA LYS A 132 -15.77 -6.02 14.63
C LYS A 132 -16.92 -6.09 13.62
N ARG A 133 -17.81 -5.09 13.60
CA ARG A 133 -18.97 -5.04 12.70
C ARG A 133 -18.58 -4.63 11.28
N LEU A 134 -17.65 -3.69 11.15
CA LEU A 134 -17.28 -3.10 9.88
C LEU A 134 -16.12 -3.84 9.19
N PHE A 135 -15.46 -4.77 9.90
CA PHE A 135 -14.31 -5.53 9.37
C PHE A 135 -14.63 -6.20 8.02
N ALA A 136 -15.76 -6.87 7.91
CA ALA A 136 -16.17 -7.56 6.69
C ALA A 136 -16.37 -6.57 5.52
N LEU A 137 -16.92 -5.38 5.80
CA LEU A 137 -17.09 -4.34 4.78
C LEU A 137 -15.75 -3.76 4.32
N VAL A 138 -14.84 -3.49 5.25
CA VAL A 138 -13.48 -3.02 4.91
C VAL A 138 -12.73 -4.10 4.12
N ALA A 139 -12.84 -5.37 4.54
CA ALA A 139 -12.24 -6.49 3.83
C ALA A 139 -12.82 -6.66 2.41
N SER A 140 -14.12 -6.38 2.19
CA SER A 140 -14.69 -6.40 0.85
C SER A 140 -14.07 -5.36 -0.08
N GLY A 141 -13.72 -4.17 0.46
CA GLY A 141 -12.97 -3.15 -0.27
C GLY A 141 -11.62 -3.66 -0.77
N SER A 142 -10.87 -4.35 0.09
CA SER A 142 -9.58 -4.96 -0.31
C SER A 142 -9.75 -6.02 -1.40
N SER A 143 -10.78 -6.86 -1.31
CA SER A 143 -11.06 -7.89 -2.32
C SER A 143 -11.41 -7.28 -3.67
N LEU A 144 -12.26 -6.25 -3.70
CA LEU A 144 -12.60 -5.53 -4.93
C LEU A 144 -11.36 -4.85 -5.56
N GLY A 145 -10.52 -4.21 -4.72
CA GLY A 145 -9.26 -3.63 -5.18
C GLY A 145 -8.31 -4.68 -5.76
N ALA A 146 -8.19 -5.83 -5.09
CA ALA A 146 -7.35 -6.93 -5.54
C ALA A 146 -7.82 -7.53 -6.88
N MET A 147 -9.12 -7.56 -7.14
CA MET A 147 -9.67 -8.01 -8.43
C MET A 147 -9.51 -6.97 -9.54
N ALA A 148 -9.74 -5.70 -9.22
CA ALA A 148 -9.65 -4.61 -10.19
C ALA A 148 -8.20 -4.33 -10.63
N GLY A 149 -7.21 -4.52 -9.76
CA GLY A 149 -5.80 -4.22 -10.05
C GLY A 149 -5.25 -4.90 -11.30
N PRO A 150 -5.30 -6.23 -11.40
CA PRO A 150 -4.84 -6.94 -12.60
C PRO A 150 -5.60 -6.56 -13.86
N ALA A 151 -6.90 -6.26 -13.77
CA ALA A 151 -7.70 -5.80 -14.90
C ALA A 151 -7.22 -4.43 -15.42
N VAL A 152 -6.93 -3.50 -14.51
CA VAL A 152 -6.32 -2.20 -14.85
C VAL A 152 -4.94 -2.40 -15.48
N THR A 153 -4.12 -3.31 -14.93
CA THR A 153 -2.81 -3.62 -15.51
C THR A 153 -2.95 -4.17 -16.93
N ALA A 154 -3.85 -5.11 -17.16
CA ALA A 154 -4.07 -5.69 -18.48
C ALA A 154 -4.54 -4.65 -19.51
N ALA A 155 -5.41 -3.72 -19.10
CA ALA A 155 -5.88 -2.62 -19.95
C ALA A 155 -4.76 -1.63 -20.28
N LEU A 156 -3.90 -1.30 -19.32
CA LEU A 156 -2.82 -0.33 -19.51
C LEU A 156 -1.58 -0.94 -20.18
N ALA A 157 -1.26 -2.19 -19.93
CA ALA A 157 -0.06 -2.84 -20.46
C ALA A 157 -0.01 -2.87 -21.99
N GLY A 158 -1.17 -2.99 -22.66
CA GLY A 158 -1.27 -3.00 -24.11
C GLY A 158 -1.06 -1.62 -24.77
N VAL A 159 -1.23 -0.54 -24.01
CA VAL A 159 -1.27 0.83 -24.56
C VAL A 159 -0.12 1.70 -24.06
N ALA A 160 0.29 1.54 -22.80
CA ALA A 160 1.08 2.54 -22.11
C ALA A 160 2.48 2.10 -21.66
N GLY A 161 2.80 0.81 -21.71
CA GLY A 161 4.10 0.29 -21.28
C GLY A 161 4.34 0.35 -19.76
N LEU A 162 5.48 -0.20 -19.34
CA LEU A 162 5.84 -0.42 -17.94
C LEU A 162 5.95 0.87 -17.12
N LEU A 163 6.49 1.92 -17.70
CA LEU A 163 6.63 3.22 -17.02
C LEU A 163 5.30 3.77 -16.54
N TRP A 164 4.29 3.74 -17.39
CA TRP A 164 2.97 4.24 -17.05
C TRP A 164 2.29 3.45 -15.94
N LEU A 165 2.59 2.14 -15.85
CA LEU A 165 2.12 1.31 -14.74
C LEU A 165 2.72 1.76 -13.40
N PHE A 166 4.01 2.10 -13.35
CA PHE A 166 4.63 2.66 -12.14
C PHE A 166 4.05 4.02 -11.75
N LEU A 167 3.87 4.91 -12.74
CA LEU A 167 3.30 6.24 -12.50
C LEU A 167 1.84 6.15 -12.03
N ALA A 168 1.02 5.32 -12.67
CA ALA A 168 -0.35 5.10 -12.27
C ALA A 168 -0.45 4.51 -10.86
N ALA A 169 0.42 3.54 -10.52
CA ALA A 169 0.48 2.98 -9.17
C ALA A 169 0.90 4.02 -8.13
N ALA A 170 1.84 4.90 -8.45
CA ALA A 170 2.26 5.98 -7.56
C ALA A 170 1.11 6.98 -7.29
N VAL A 171 0.37 7.35 -8.33
CA VAL A 171 -0.83 8.20 -8.20
C VAL A 171 -1.92 7.51 -7.39
N LEU A 172 -2.20 6.23 -7.69
CA LEU A 172 -3.18 5.43 -6.95
C LEU A 172 -2.78 5.26 -5.48
N LEU A 173 -1.48 5.19 -5.17
CA LEU A 173 -0.99 5.09 -3.79
C LEU A 173 -1.08 6.42 -3.04
N ALA A 174 -1.06 7.55 -3.73
CA ALA A 174 -1.29 8.85 -3.10
C ALA A 174 -2.73 9.04 -2.62
N LEU A 175 -3.71 8.41 -3.27
CA LEU A 175 -5.12 8.53 -2.89
C LEU A 175 -5.44 7.92 -1.51
N PRO A 176 -5.02 6.69 -1.16
CA PRO A 176 -5.21 6.15 0.19
C PRO A 176 -4.44 6.96 1.26
N MET A 177 -3.29 7.54 0.91
CA MET A 177 -2.59 8.46 1.81
C MET A 177 -3.46 9.68 2.14
N LEU A 178 -4.07 10.30 1.15
CA LEU A 178 -4.97 11.44 1.34
C LEU A 178 -6.25 11.03 2.08
N ALA A 179 -6.84 9.90 1.73
CA ALA A 179 -8.02 9.36 2.41
C ALA A 179 -7.76 9.09 3.89
N GLY A 180 -6.63 8.51 4.24
CA GLY A 180 -6.24 8.26 5.63
C GLY A 180 -5.95 9.54 6.41
N MET A 181 -5.31 10.53 5.79
CA MET A 181 -5.12 11.85 6.41
C MET A 181 -6.46 12.58 6.65
N TYR A 182 -7.39 12.46 5.71
CA TYR A 182 -8.74 12.99 5.87
C TYR A 182 -9.49 12.33 7.05
N LEU A 183 -9.41 11.00 7.16
CA LEU A 183 -10.00 10.25 8.26
C LEU A 183 -9.47 10.70 9.62
N HIS A 184 -8.16 10.90 9.74
CA HIS A 184 -7.57 11.42 10.98
C HIS A 184 -8.09 12.82 11.34
N ARG A 185 -8.14 13.73 10.36
CA ARG A 185 -8.66 15.09 10.58
C ARG A 185 -10.13 15.11 10.95
N TRP A 186 -10.92 14.24 10.32
CA TRP A 186 -12.34 14.12 10.62
C TRP A 186 -12.59 13.62 12.05
N CYS A 187 -11.81 12.65 12.51
CA CYS A 187 -11.90 12.16 13.88
C CYS A 187 -11.49 13.21 14.91
N ASP A 188 -10.43 14.00 14.63
CA ASP A 188 -10.01 15.07 15.53
C ASP A 188 -11.10 16.14 15.68
N GLY A 189 -11.79 16.51 14.59
CA GLY A 189 -12.87 17.51 14.62
C GLY A 189 -14.20 17.03 15.22
N ASN A 190 -14.38 15.70 15.40
CA ASN A 190 -15.59 15.10 15.97
C ASN A 190 -15.34 14.40 17.32
N SER A 191 -14.20 14.63 17.95
CA SER A 191 -13.89 14.12 19.29
C SER A 191 -14.81 14.81 20.33
N PRO A 192 -15.42 14.07 21.28
CA PRO A 192 -16.37 14.63 22.26
C PRO A 192 -15.76 15.64 23.25
N GLU A 193 -14.46 15.86 23.23
CA GLU A 193 -13.80 16.78 24.16
C GLU A 193 -14.10 18.27 23.90
N ASP A 194 -14.54 18.65 22.67
CA ASP A 194 -14.89 20.04 22.35
C ASP A 194 -16.36 20.41 22.61
N ALA A 195 -17.17 19.47 23.10
CA ALA A 195 -18.58 19.70 23.42
C ALA A 195 -18.84 20.08 24.90
N GLY A 196 -17.79 20.38 25.66
CA GLY A 196 -17.84 20.60 27.13
C GLY A 196 -17.10 21.84 27.61
N THR A 197 -17.15 22.97 26.89
CA THR A 197 -16.79 24.28 27.45
C THR A 197 -17.83 25.33 27.09
#